data_762909f59226ebd161f6db19abd9604e
#
_entry.id   762909f59226ebd161f6db19abd9604e
#
_cell.length_a   1.000
_cell.length_b   1.000
_cell.length_c   1.000
_cell.angle_alpha   90.00
_cell.angle_beta   90.00
_cell.angle_gamma   90.00
#
_symmetry.space_group_name_H-M   'P 1'
#
loop_
_entity.id
_entity.type
_entity.pdbx_description
1 polymer ?
#
loop_
_entity_poly.entity_id
_entity_poly.type
_entity_poly.pdbx_seq_one_letter_code
_entity_poly.pdbx_strand_id
1 'polypeptide(L)'
;MNKAISFLVFMVLLTSPKLYPQSVNGVIVEKSTGEPLIGVTVRIIGTTIGTTTNFDGKYELKNFTPGSIQLAISYVSFKSIQSEPFKVNAGETVSLNFEMEEDDLELGEVVVTARKNLENENILIIERKNSTIAIENLGAKEMSLKGISNVADGVKKITGIALADAGQIYVRGLGDRYNSTSLNGMSIASPNPDNKLIPLDLFPSSTVKNIIVGKVYQAGNFADYSGAHIDISTKDSFDEDYFSLSFGTGGNLNTIGKEFISSDKTGNFFSSNRLSPTIKDMTSREFSAYILETDPFGNSFSPTKFNSLPEFSGTMSLGKTARIGSNKLNLMASLTGGNSRSIRANGYTSTLNTQGDILNEFTYTSYNSELKIAGLTSLNYSFGNDNIINYVLFYTRNITDEFRIRRGYDSEGINLIGSNSLMHVYSLLNNQISGKHGISDKVKLNWSGSYGITGSFEPDRRQIMFRTDAEVISLFKLNQQETLRYFGELNEDELEGN
;
A
#
# COMPACT_ATOMS: atom_id res chain seq x y z
N MET A 1 -39.64 -0.45 -23.88
CA MET A 1 -38.55 0.45 -23.53
C MET A 1 -37.15 -0.22 -23.49
N ASN A 2 -37.05 -1.50 -23.10
CA ASN A 2 -35.74 -2.20 -22.99
C ASN A 2 -35.05 -2.58 -24.31
N LYS A 3 -35.80 -2.81 -25.42
CA LYS A 3 -35.21 -3.18 -26.73
C LYS A 3 -34.57 -2.00 -27.46
N ALA A 4 -35.06 -0.78 -27.27
CA ALA A 4 -34.49 0.43 -27.86
C ALA A 4 -33.16 0.85 -27.19
N ILE A 5 -33.07 0.67 -25.89
CA ILE A 5 -31.82 0.95 -25.11
C ILE A 5 -30.74 -0.07 -25.45
N SER A 6 -31.10 -1.34 -25.62
CA SER A 6 -30.16 -2.40 -26.02
C SER A 6 -29.61 -2.17 -27.43
N PHE A 7 -30.45 -1.66 -28.36
CA PHE A 7 -30.03 -1.33 -29.72
C PHE A 7 -29.14 -0.08 -29.76
N LEU A 8 -29.42 0.92 -28.92
CA LEU A 8 -28.61 2.12 -28.82
C LEU A 8 -27.20 1.82 -28.24
N VAL A 9 -27.13 0.96 -27.23
CA VAL A 9 -25.83 0.51 -26.63
C VAL A 9 -25.03 -0.33 -27.65
N PHE A 10 -25.71 -1.17 -28.46
CA PHE A 10 -25.05 -1.94 -29.49
C PHE A 10 -24.56 -1.08 -30.67
N MET A 11 -25.28 0.00 -31.00
CA MET A 11 -24.87 0.95 -32.04
C MET A 11 -23.69 1.83 -31.63
N VAL A 12 -23.56 2.20 -30.33
CA VAL A 12 -22.40 2.94 -29.79
C VAL A 12 -21.13 2.07 -29.78
N LEU A 13 -21.28 0.75 -29.60
CA LEU A 13 -20.14 -0.19 -29.65
C LEU A 13 -19.62 -0.41 -31.10
N LEU A 14 -20.43 -0.14 -32.15
CA LEU A 14 -20.01 -0.29 -33.54
C LEU A 14 -19.29 0.95 -34.13
N THR A 15 -19.32 2.08 -33.44
CA THR A 15 -18.67 3.33 -33.88
C THR A 15 -17.30 3.59 -33.21
N SER A 16 -16.68 2.59 -32.60
CA SER A 16 -15.32 2.73 -32.06
C SER A 16 -14.37 3.08 -33.23
N PRO A 17 -13.76 4.26 -33.24
CA PRO A 17 -12.77 4.60 -34.25
C PRO A 17 -11.64 3.57 -34.17
N LYS A 18 -11.26 2.98 -35.30
CA LYS A 18 -10.08 2.14 -35.38
C LYS A 18 -8.87 3.04 -35.10
N LEU A 19 -8.42 3.06 -33.85
CA LEU A 19 -7.13 3.62 -33.48
C LEU A 19 -6.04 2.73 -34.08
N TYR A 20 -5.44 3.17 -35.17
CA TYR A 20 -4.22 2.59 -35.67
C TYR A 20 -3.08 3.14 -34.80
N PRO A 21 -2.39 2.32 -33.98
CA PRO A 21 -1.32 2.80 -33.14
C PRO A 21 -0.12 3.15 -34.00
N GLN A 22 0.21 4.45 -34.13
CA GLN A 22 1.48 4.88 -34.64
C GLN A 22 2.56 4.73 -33.55
N SER A 23 3.79 4.41 -33.97
CA SER A 23 4.90 4.30 -33.04
C SER A 23 6.20 4.83 -33.63
N VAL A 24 7.11 5.31 -32.79
CA VAL A 24 8.49 5.57 -33.12
C VAL A 24 9.36 4.71 -32.23
N ASN A 25 10.23 3.92 -32.81
CA ASN A 25 11.14 3.05 -32.09
C ASN A 25 12.57 3.19 -32.59
N GLY A 26 13.53 2.62 -31.91
CA GLY A 26 14.92 2.60 -32.31
C GLY A 26 15.83 2.12 -31.20
N VAL A 27 17.12 2.20 -31.45
CA VAL A 27 18.19 1.85 -30.52
C VAL A 27 19.08 3.05 -30.29
N ILE A 28 19.52 3.28 -29.09
CA ILE A 28 20.47 4.32 -28.72
C ILE A 28 21.71 3.66 -28.14
N VAL A 29 22.87 3.97 -28.76
CA VAL A 29 24.15 3.41 -28.35
C VAL A 29 25.15 4.53 -28.07
N GLU A 30 26.17 4.20 -27.32
CA GLU A 30 27.33 5.05 -27.15
C GLU A 30 28.18 5.05 -28.44
N LYS A 31 28.55 6.21 -28.91
CA LYS A 31 29.29 6.35 -30.20
C LYS A 31 30.72 5.78 -30.14
N SER A 32 31.36 5.82 -28.98
CA SER A 32 32.75 5.38 -28.80
C SER A 32 32.87 3.87 -28.70
N THR A 33 31.94 3.21 -27.99
CA THR A 33 32.01 1.77 -27.69
C THR A 33 31.02 0.93 -28.49
N GLY A 34 29.95 1.53 -29.00
CA GLY A 34 28.83 0.83 -29.62
C GLY A 34 27.95 0.12 -28.62
N GLU A 35 28.17 0.27 -27.30
CA GLU A 35 27.35 -0.35 -26.26
C GLU A 35 25.97 0.31 -26.16
N PRO A 36 24.90 -0.47 -25.92
CA PRO A 36 23.56 0.08 -25.77
C PRO A 36 23.44 0.93 -24.50
N LEU A 37 22.90 2.15 -24.64
CA LEU A 37 22.69 3.06 -23.52
C LEU A 37 21.32 2.83 -22.88
N ILE A 38 21.32 2.47 -21.61
CA ILE A 38 20.14 2.14 -20.81
C ILE A 38 19.64 3.38 -20.06
N GLY A 39 18.33 3.66 -20.11
CA GLY A 39 17.75 4.78 -19.35
C GLY A 39 17.86 6.14 -20.03
N VAL A 40 18.25 6.19 -21.30
CA VAL A 40 18.24 7.43 -22.12
C VAL A 40 16.81 7.92 -22.26
N THR A 41 16.57 9.17 -21.95
CA THR A 41 15.26 9.80 -22.11
C THR A 41 15.05 10.24 -23.53
N VAL A 42 13.97 9.79 -24.18
CA VAL A 42 13.51 10.18 -25.51
C VAL A 42 12.15 10.85 -25.38
N ARG A 43 12.03 12.10 -25.80
CA ARG A 43 10.81 12.91 -25.70
C ARG A 43 10.48 13.61 -26.99
N ILE A 44 9.18 13.73 -27.32
CA ILE A 44 8.71 14.56 -28.43
C ILE A 44 8.72 16.03 -27.99
N ILE A 45 9.45 16.88 -28.72
CA ILE A 45 9.59 18.32 -28.42
C ILE A 45 8.22 18.98 -28.49
N GLY A 46 7.90 19.82 -27.48
CA GLY A 46 6.64 20.54 -27.40
C GLY A 46 5.50 19.71 -26.79
N THR A 47 5.77 18.48 -26.35
CA THR A 47 4.80 17.59 -25.69
C THR A 47 5.37 16.99 -24.41
N THR A 48 4.52 16.32 -23.65
CA THR A 48 4.89 15.53 -22.46
C THR A 48 5.13 14.06 -22.77
N ILE A 49 5.00 13.67 -24.03
CA ILE A 49 5.13 12.29 -24.46
C ILE A 49 6.60 11.92 -24.57
N GLY A 50 7.03 10.96 -23.75
CA GLY A 50 8.40 10.47 -23.71
C GLY A 50 8.46 9.01 -23.28
N THR A 51 9.63 8.42 -23.43
CA THR A 51 9.97 7.06 -23.00
C THR A 51 11.44 7.00 -22.60
N THR A 52 11.88 5.89 -22.06
CA THR A 52 13.29 5.61 -21.77
C THR A 52 13.75 4.34 -22.47
N THR A 53 15.04 4.23 -22.79
CA THR A 53 15.62 3.02 -23.36
C THR A 53 15.66 1.89 -22.35
N ASN A 54 15.47 0.65 -22.84
CA ASN A 54 15.59 -0.59 -22.07
C ASN A 54 17.06 -1.08 -22.02
N PHE A 55 17.28 -2.32 -21.53
CA PHE A 55 18.60 -2.95 -21.42
C PHE A 55 19.36 -3.12 -22.74
N ASP A 56 18.63 -3.28 -23.84
CA ASP A 56 19.21 -3.38 -25.17
C ASP A 56 19.38 -2.00 -25.83
N GLY A 57 19.21 -0.90 -25.10
CA GLY A 57 19.21 0.45 -25.65
C GLY A 57 17.98 0.78 -26.50
N LYS A 58 16.96 -0.09 -26.52
CA LYS A 58 15.75 0.09 -27.36
C LYS A 58 14.76 1.01 -26.69
N TYR A 59 14.13 1.89 -27.46
CA TYR A 59 13.02 2.74 -27.04
C TYR A 59 11.81 2.58 -27.94
N GLU A 60 10.62 2.86 -27.42
CA GLU A 60 9.38 2.88 -28.17
C GLU A 60 8.45 3.98 -27.66
N LEU A 61 8.07 4.90 -28.52
CA LEU A 61 7.09 5.96 -28.27
C LEU A 61 5.76 5.59 -28.93
N LYS A 62 4.69 5.64 -28.16
CA LYS A 62 3.30 5.37 -28.57
C LYS A 62 2.38 6.49 -28.10
N ASN A 63 1.12 6.46 -28.54
CA ASN A 63 0.06 7.34 -28.05
C ASN A 63 0.30 8.83 -28.26
N PHE A 64 0.89 9.22 -29.41
CA PHE A 64 1.04 10.61 -29.83
C PHE A 64 0.18 10.90 -31.07
N THR A 65 -0.11 12.17 -31.33
CA THR A 65 -0.90 12.58 -32.50
C THR A 65 -0.04 12.48 -33.78
N PRO A 66 -0.54 11.86 -34.87
CA PRO A 66 0.16 11.83 -36.13
C PRO A 66 0.46 13.25 -36.63
N GLY A 67 1.64 13.46 -37.23
CA GLY A 67 2.08 14.76 -37.70
C GLY A 67 3.59 14.88 -37.83
N SER A 68 4.07 16.10 -37.97
CA SER A 68 5.51 16.38 -37.92
C SER A 68 5.96 16.46 -36.48
N ILE A 69 6.89 15.60 -36.08
CA ILE A 69 7.44 15.54 -34.72
C ILE A 69 8.96 15.65 -34.76
N GLN A 70 9.53 16.06 -33.65
CA GLN A 70 10.97 16.13 -33.42
C GLN A 70 11.29 15.53 -32.08
N LEU A 71 12.33 14.71 -31.98
CA LEU A 71 12.74 14.05 -30.76
C LEU A 71 13.84 14.81 -30.04
N ALA A 72 13.77 14.91 -28.75
CA ALA A 72 14.86 15.30 -27.87
C ALA A 72 15.35 14.06 -27.11
N ILE A 73 16.62 13.77 -27.19
CA ILE A 73 17.32 12.64 -26.58
C ILE A 73 18.30 13.21 -25.56
N SER A 74 18.19 12.79 -24.31
CA SER A 74 19.08 13.24 -23.24
C SER A 74 19.50 12.10 -22.33
N TYR A 75 20.76 12.11 -21.93
CA TYR A 75 21.35 11.16 -21.00
C TYR A 75 22.41 11.85 -20.15
N VAL A 76 22.58 11.38 -18.89
CA VAL A 76 23.56 11.96 -17.96
C VAL A 76 24.99 11.69 -18.51
N SER A 77 25.84 12.70 -18.51
CA SER A 77 27.22 12.65 -19.05
C SER A 77 27.32 12.46 -20.58
N PHE A 78 26.24 12.70 -21.32
CA PHE A 78 26.24 12.65 -22.78
C PHE A 78 25.67 13.93 -23.38
N LYS A 79 26.16 14.32 -24.54
CA LYS A 79 25.62 15.47 -25.29
C LYS A 79 24.16 15.20 -25.67
N SER A 80 23.28 16.14 -25.34
CA SER A 80 21.87 16.04 -25.76
C SER A 80 21.73 16.14 -27.26
N ILE A 81 20.91 15.29 -27.86
CA ILE A 81 20.65 15.25 -29.30
C ILE A 81 19.22 15.68 -29.57
N GLN A 82 19.02 16.46 -30.65
CA GLN A 82 17.69 16.69 -31.21
C GLN A 82 17.67 16.12 -32.63
N SER A 83 16.64 15.34 -32.95
CA SER A 83 16.45 14.82 -34.31
C SER A 83 16.06 15.93 -35.26
N GLU A 84 16.25 15.74 -36.55
CA GLU A 84 15.54 16.54 -37.54
C GLU A 84 14.02 16.30 -37.43
N PRO A 85 13.19 17.29 -37.76
CA PRO A 85 11.74 17.09 -37.83
C PRO A 85 11.39 16.05 -38.90
N PHE A 86 10.57 15.05 -38.51
CA PHE A 86 10.09 14.02 -39.42
C PHE A 86 8.58 13.80 -39.25
N LYS A 87 7.93 13.29 -40.30
CA LYS A 87 6.50 13.09 -40.32
C LYS A 87 6.15 11.63 -40.01
N VAL A 88 5.20 11.43 -39.13
CA VAL A 88 4.62 10.11 -38.83
C VAL A 88 3.15 10.13 -39.18
N ASN A 89 2.72 9.21 -40.06
CA ASN A 89 1.32 9.08 -40.44
C ASN A 89 0.58 8.12 -39.46
N ALA A 90 -0.74 8.18 -39.50
CA ALA A 90 -1.56 7.29 -38.64
C ALA A 90 -1.31 5.81 -39.02
N GLY A 91 -0.97 4.97 -38.02
CA GLY A 91 -0.67 3.55 -38.19
C GLY A 91 0.74 3.25 -38.70
N GLU A 92 1.61 4.27 -38.83
CA GLU A 92 2.98 4.10 -39.26
C GLU A 92 3.92 3.86 -38.11
N THR A 93 4.90 2.97 -38.31
CA THR A 93 6.03 2.78 -37.40
C THR A 93 7.31 3.31 -38.05
N VAL A 94 7.93 4.29 -37.42
CA VAL A 94 9.18 4.88 -37.83
C VAL A 94 10.30 4.38 -36.91
N SER A 95 11.41 3.89 -37.52
CA SER A 95 12.58 3.44 -36.74
C SER A 95 13.73 4.43 -36.89
N LEU A 96 14.21 4.98 -35.76
CA LEU A 96 15.31 5.96 -35.71
C LEU A 96 16.31 5.53 -34.64
N ASN A 97 17.56 5.31 -35.05
CA ASN A 97 18.65 4.99 -34.12
C ASN A 97 19.50 6.24 -33.90
N PHE A 98 20.05 6.36 -32.69
CA PHE A 98 20.90 7.48 -32.30
C PHE A 98 22.20 6.98 -31.68
N GLU A 99 23.28 7.71 -31.92
CA GLU A 99 24.58 7.48 -31.29
C GLU A 99 24.88 8.71 -30.42
N MET A 100 25.10 8.50 -29.12
CA MET A 100 25.42 9.58 -28.19
C MET A 100 26.92 9.66 -27.93
N GLU A 101 27.43 10.86 -27.91
CA GLU A 101 28.82 11.15 -27.54
C GLU A 101 28.86 11.54 -26.04
N GLU A 102 29.88 11.06 -25.32
CA GLU A 102 30.18 11.57 -24.00
C GLU A 102 30.46 13.07 -24.06
N ASP A 103 30.00 13.77 -23.03
CA ASP A 103 30.25 15.22 -22.93
C ASP A 103 31.55 15.45 -22.15
N ASP A 104 32.65 15.67 -22.87
CA ASP A 104 33.98 15.94 -22.32
C ASP A 104 34.10 17.35 -21.67
N LEU A 105 33.01 18.04 -21.46
CA LEU A 105 33.06 19.33 -20.79
C LEU A 105 33.49 19.16 -19.34
N GLU A 106 34.67 19.66 -19.00
CA GLU A 106 35.02 20.06 -17.63
C GLU A 106 33.84 20.85 -17.06
N LEU A 107 33.20 20.26 -16.10
CA LEU A 107 31.94 20.69 -15.49
C LEU A 107 32.06 22.07 -14.85
N GLY A 108 31.69 23.09 -15.56
CA GLY A 108 30.89 24.13 -14.91
C GLY A 108 29.56 23.47 -14.62
N GLU A 109 29.38 23.08 -13.37
CA GLU A 109 28.26 22.26 -12.87
C GLU A 109 26.91 22.96 -13.16
N VAL A 110 26.33 22.69 -14.32
CA VAL A 110 24.89 22.85 -14.50
C VAL A 110 24.27 21.62 -13.84
N VAL A 111 24.03 21.72 -12.55
CA VAL A 111 23.26 20.73 -11.78
C VAL A 111 21.83 20.80 -12.33
N VAL A 112 21.58 20.12 -13.41
CA VAL A 112 20.22 19.67 -13.72
C VAL A 112 19.93 18.57 -12.70
N THR A 113 19.40 18.94 -11.55
CA THR A 113 18.83 18.02 -10.57
C THR A 113 17.56 17.42 -11.18
N ALA A 114 17.72 16.60 -12.22
CA ALA A 114 16.69 15.68 -12.63
C ALA A 114 16.53 14.72 -11.46
N ARG A 115 15.46 14.89 -10.67
CA ARG A 115 15.09 13.91 -9.63
C ARG A 115 14.95 12.57 -10.33
N LYS A 116 15.68 11.56 -9.86
CA LYS A 116 15.47 10.18 -10.29
C LYS A 116 14.00 9.84 -10.04
N ASN A 117 13.25 9.58 -11.10
CA ASN A 117 11.86 9.15 -10.96
C ASN A 117 11.84 7.68 -10.50
N LEU A 118 11.96 7.46 -9.19
CA LEU A 118 11.98 6.14 -8.55
C LEU A 118 10.63 5.38 -8.65
N GLU A 119 9.65 5.93 -9.33
CA GLU A 119 8.43 5.21 -9.71
C GLU A 119 8.64 4.31 -10.94
N ASN A 120 9.71 4.57 -11.71
CA ASN A 120 10.01 3.88 -12.96
C ASN A 120 10.88 2.64 -12.71
N GLU A 121 10.41 1.49 -13.18
CA GLU A 121 11.09 0.20 -13.04
C GLU A 121 12.54 0.23 -13.58
N ASN A 122 12.78 0.86 -14.71
CA ASN A 122 14.13 0.92 -15.31
C ASN A 122 15.13 1.63 -14.38
N ILE A 123 14.73 2.71 -13.73
CA ILE A 123 15.59 3.45 -12.80
C ILE A 123 15.86 2.60 -11.54
N LEU A 124 14.85 1.90 -11.07
CA LEU A 124 14.99 0.99 -9.92
C LEU A 124 15.89 -0.20 -10.23
N ILE A 125 15.88 -0.71 -11.46
CA ILE A 125 16.79 -1.77 -11.91
C ILE A 125 18.25 -1.26 -11.95
N ILE A 126 18.46 -0.05 -12.46
CA ILE A 126 19.79 0.59 -12.46
C ILE A 126 20.27 0.80 -11.01
N GLU A 127 19.40 1.24 -10.13
CA GLU A 127 19.73 1.41 -8.71
C GLU A 127 20.11 0.08 -8.06
N ARG A 128 19.37 -1.00 -8.35
CA ARG A 128 19.68 -2.36 -7.91
C ARG A 128 21.04 -2.83 -8.45
N LYS A 129 21.32 -2.59 -9.74
CA LYS A 129 22.60 -2.95 -10.38
C LYS A 129 23.78 -2.22 -9.76
N ASN A 130 23.59 -0.94 -9.42
CA ASN A 130 24.65 -0.08 -8.86
C ASN A 130 24.74 -0.16 -7.34
N SER A 131 23.82 -0.86 -6.67
CA SER A 131 23.85 -1.05 -5.23
C SER A 131 25.00 -1.99 -4.84
N THR A 132 25.79 -1.59 -3.84
CA THR A 132 26.86 -2.41 -3.25
C THR A 132 26.32 -3.57 -2.40
N ILE A 133 25.02 -3.59 -2.14
CA ILE A 133 24.32 -4.57 -1.32
C ILE A 133 23.12 -5.14 -2.06
N ALA A 134 22.72 -6.36 -1.69
CA ALA A 134 21.56 -7.02 -2.28
C ALA A 134 20.27 -6.35 -1.83
N ILE A 135 19.69 -5.49 -2.67
CA ILE A 135 18.39 -4.89 -2.53
C ILE A 135 17.43 -5.41 -3.58
N GLU A 136 16.15 -5.47 -3.23
CA GLU A 136 15.04 -5.64 -4.16
C GLU A 136 14.15 -4.41 -4.06
N ASN A 137 13.60 -3.98 -5.16
CA ASN A 137 12.73 -2.80 -5.19
C ASN A 137 11.51 -3.02 -6.07
N LEU A 138 10.42 -2.35 -5.73
CA LEU A 138 9.16 -2.40 -6.46
C LEU A 138 8.61 -0.98 -6.57
N GLY A 139 8.48 -0.46 -7.77
CA GLY A 139 8.01 0.91 -8.04
C GLY A 139 6.50 1.01 -8.18
N ALA A 140 5.98 2.23 -8.00
CA ALA A 140 4.55 2.54 -8.14
C ALA A 140 3.99 2.14 -9.51
N LYS A 141 4.76 2.35 -10.57
CA LYS A 141 4.35 2.01 -11.95
C LYS A 141 4.20 0.50 -12.14
N GLU A 142 5.14 -0.28 -11.63
CA GLU A 142 5.06 -1.75 -11.65
C GLU A 142 3.89 -2.27 -10.81
N MET A 143 3.68 -1.70 -9.62
CA MET A 143 2.52 -2.04 -8.78
C MET A 143 1.21 -1.78 -9.52
N SER A 144 1.08 -0.65 -10.18
CA SER A 144 -0.11 -0.29 -10.96
C SER A 144 -0.34 -1.25 -12.13
N LEU A 145 0.69 -1.58 -12.91
CA LEU A 145 0.61 -2.50 -14.05
C LEU A 145 0.23 -3.93 -13.63
N LYS A 146 0.68 -4.35 -12.46
CA LYS A 146 0.38 -5.68 -11.90
C LYS A 146 -0.92 -5.73 -11.09
N GLY A 147 -1.68 -4.62 -11.01
CA GLY A 147 -2.92 -4.53 -10.24
C GLY A 147 -2.73 -4.70 -8.73
N ILE A 148 -1.56 -4.32 -8.21
CA ILE A 148 -1.23 -4.40 -6.80
C ILE A 148 -1.89 -3.24 -6.06
N SER A 149 -2.73 -3.55 -5.07
CA SER A 149 -3.55 -2.56 -4.36
C SER A 149 -2.89 -1.97 -3.12
N ASN A 150 -1.95 -2.69 -2.51
CA ASN A 150 -1.27 -2.30 -1.28
C ASN A 150 0.16 -2.85 -1.20
N VAL A 151 0.94 -2.37 -0.23
CA VAL A 151 2.33 -2.79 -0.03
C VAL A 151 2.46 -4.27 0.30
N ALA A 152 1.54 -4.86 1.08
CA ALA A 152 1.58 -6.29 1.43
C ALA A 152 1.53 -7.17 0.17
N ASP A 153 0.63 -6.86 -0.78
CA ASP A 153 0.53 -7.58 -2.05
C ASP A 153 1.75 -7.35 -2.95
N GLY A 154 2.38 -6.18 -2.86
CA GLY A 154 3.62 -5.87 -3.54
C GLY A 154 4.78 -6.70 -3.04
N VAL A 155 4.98 -6.72 -1.74
CA VAL A 155 6.08 -7.42 -1.08
C VAL A 155 6.01 -8.94 -1.30
N LYS A 156 4.81 -9.54 -1.42
CA LYS A 156 4.62 -10.94 -1.82
C LYS A 156 5.24 -11.30 -3.18
N LYS A 157 5.42 -10.32 -4.06
CA LYS A 157 6.03 -10.55 -5.38
C LYS A 157 7.55 -10.52 -5.34
N ILE A 158 8.14 -10.11 -4.23
CA ILE A 158 9.59 -10.06 -4.05
C ILE A 158 10.11 -11.43 -3.68
N THR A 159 11.15 -11.89 -4.39
CA THR A 159 11.75 -13.22 -4.18
C THR A 159 12.21 -13.43 -2.74
N GLY A 160 11.85 -14.56 -2.15
CA GLY A 160 12.26 -14.95 -0.80
C GLY A 160 11.45 -14.32 0.32
N ILE A 161 10.30 -13.71 0.00
CA ILE A 161 9.34 -13.20 0.97
C ILE A 161 8.06 -14.02 0.87
N ALA A 162 7.54 -14.45 2.02
CA ALA A 162 6.26 -15.10 2.17
C ALA A 162 5.41 -14.34 3.21
N LEU A 163 4.11 -14.26 2.96
CA LEU A 163 3.15 -13.83 3.97
C LEU A 163 2.38 -15.06 4.46
N ALA A 164 2.34 -15.25 5.76
CA ALA A 164 1.47 -16.20 6.42
C ALA A 164 0.11 -15.57 6.75
N ASP A 165 -0.79 -16.39 7.30
CA ASP A 165 -2.06 -15.90 7.84
C ASP A 165 -1.82 -14.81 8.90
N ALA A 166 -2.77 -13.88 9.03
CA ALA A 166 -2.68 -12.68 9.87
C ALA A 166 -1.62 -11.64 9.45
N GLY A 167 -1.14 -11.68 8.19
CA GLY A 167 -0.24 -10.67 7.65
C GLY A 167 1.21 -10.74 8.12
N GLN A 168 1.60 -11.81 8.81
CA GLN A 168 2.99 -12.03 9.23
C GLN A 168 3.92 -12.24 8.05
N ILE A 169 5.04 -11.51 8.05
CA ILE A 169 6.04 -11.56 6.99
C ILE A 169 7.19 -12.49 7.38
N TYR A 170 7.50 -13.39 6.48
CA TYR A 170 8.68 -14.24 6.56
C TYR A 170 9.64 -13.89 5.43
N VAL A 171 10.86 -13.55 5.78
CA VAL A 171 11.93 -13.32 4.81
C VAL A 171 12.97 -14.41 4.97
N ARG A 172 13.16 -15.23 3.93
CA ARG A 172 14.07 -16.39 3.97
C ARG A 172 13.84 -17.31 5.18
N GLY A 173 12.57 -17.47 5.59
CA GLY A 173 12.17 -18.28 6.75
C GLY A 173 12.25 -17.57 8.10
N LEU A 174 12.79 -16.35 8.16
CA LEU A 174 12.81 -15.54 9.39
C LEU A 174 11.49 -14.79 9.54
N GLY A 175 10.82 -14.95 10.66
CA GLY A 175 9.56 -14.31 10.98
C GLY A 175 9.69 -12.81 11.23
N ASP A 176 8.57 -12.14 11.43
CA ASP A 176 8.47 -10.69 11.50
C ASP A 176 9.35 -10.03 12.55
N ARG A 177 9.56 -10.67 13.72
CA ARG A 177 10.45 -10.18 14.79
C ARG A 177 11.89 -9.93 14.37
N TYR A 178 12.33 -10.59 13.29
CA TYR A 178 13.68 -10.44 12.73
C TYR A 178 13.76 -9.42 11.60
N ASN A 179 12.65 -8.80 11.26
CA ASN A 179 12.56 -7.81 10.20
C ASN A 179 12.29 -6.41 10.79
N SER A 180 12.49 -5.37 9.99
CA SER A 180 12.17 -4.00 10.35
C SER A 180 11.50 -3.27 9.18
N THR A 181 10.72 -2.23 9.49
CA THR A 181 10.07 -1.37 8.51
C THR A 181 10.39 0.09 8.79
N SER A 182 10.51 0.87 7.71
CA SER A 182 10.60 2.33 7.77
C SER A 182 9.65 2.98 6.77
N LEU A 183 9.29 4.22 7.02
CA LEU A 183 8.56 5.08 6.12
C LEU A 183 9.43 6.28 5.76
N ASN A 184 9.83 6.38 4.48
CA ASN A 184 10.78 7.39 4.00
C ASN A 184 12.13 7.38 4.77
N GLY A 185 12.60 6.20 5.15
CA GLY A 185 13.85 5.99 5.90
C GLY A 185 13.76 6.23 7.41
N MET A 186 12.57 6.53 7.96
CA MET A 186 12.35 6.73 9.39
C MET A 186 11.51 5.58 9.96
N SER A 187 11.75 5.17 11.21
CA SER A 187 11.03 4.07 11.84
C SER A 187 9.55 4.37 11.99
N ILE A 188 8.74 3.32 12.04
CA ILE A 188 7.30 3.40 12.30
C ILE A 188 6.87 2.26 13.21
N ALA A 189 6.14 2.60 14.25
CA ALA A 189 5.59 1.64 15.19
C ALA A 189 4.43 0.83 14.58
N SER A 190 4.31 -0.43 15.00
CA SER A 190 3.20 -1.30 14.59
C SER A 190 1.97 -1.06 15.45
N PRO A 191 0.78 -0.79 14.86
CA PRO A 191 -0.46 -0.78 15.63
C PRO A 191 -0.91 -2.17 16.07
N ASN A 192 -0.34 -3.24 15.51
CA ASN A 192 -0.67 -4.59 15.90
C ASN A 192 0.25 -5.07 17.03
N PRO A 193 -0.25 -5.27 18.26
CA PRO A 193 0.58 -5.66 19.40
C PRO A 193 1.21 -7.06 19.26
N ASP A 194 0.65 -7.91 18.40
CA ASP A 194 1.13 -9.28 18.18
C ASP A 194 2.28 -9.33 17.16
N ASN A 195 2.48 -8.27 16.37
CA ASN A 195 3.46 -8.22 15.30
C ASN A 195 4.40 -7.03 15.48
N LYS A 196 5.72 -7.27 15.35
CA LYS A 196 6.73 -6.20 15.35
C LYS A 196 6.60 -5.31 14.13
N LEU A 197 6.32 -5.91 12.96
CA LEU A 197 6.16 -5.14 11.73
C LEU A 197 4.78 -4.53 11.65
N ILE A 198 4.73 -3.29 11.19
CA ILE A 198 3.45 -2.66 10.86
C ILE A 198 2.74 -3.46 9.76
N PRO A 199 1.41 -3.67 9.86
CA PRO A 199 0.66 -4.32 8.78
C PRO A 199 0.82 -3.57 7.47
N LEU A 200 1.50 -4.18 6.49
CA LEU A 200 1.86 -3.52 5.22
C LEU A 200 0.64 -3.22 4.32
N ASP A 201 -0.49 -3.81 4.60
CA ASP A 201 -1.75 -3.51 3.93
C ASP A 201 -2.37 -2.16 4.33
N LEU A 202 -1.84 -1.52 5.38
CA LEU A 202 -2.15 -0.13 5.74
C LEU A 202 -1.66 0.89 4.72
N PHE A 203 -0.76 0.51 3.80
CA PHE A 203 -0.19 1.38 2.80
C PHE A 203 -0.77 1.07 1.41
N PRO A 204 -1.79 1.81 0.94
CA PRO A 204 -2.31 1.67 -0.41
C PRO A 204 -1.25 2.04 -1.45
N SER A 205 -1.18 1.28 -2.55
CA SER A 205 -0.21 1.53 -3.62
C SER A 205 -0.34 2.93 -4.25
N SER A 206 -1.52 3.54 -4.16
CA SER A 206 -1.76 4.91 -4.62
C SER A 206 -0.94 5.97 -3.88
N THR A 207 -0.53 5.71 -2.64
CA THR A 207 0.27 6.62 -1.80
C THR A 207 1.76 6.31 -1.82
N VAL A 208 2.14 5.16 -2.38
CA VAL A 208 3.52 4.65 -2.37
C VAL A 208 4.23 4.99 -3.68
N LYS A 209 5.46 5.46 -3.58
CA LYS A 209 6.39 5.73 -4.68
C LYS A 209 7.17 4.47 -5.05
N ASN A 210 7.79 3.85 -4.06
CA ASN A 210 8.49 2.59 -4.20
C ASN A 210 8.61 1.88 -2.85
N ILE A 211 8.94 0.60 -2.92
CA ILE A 211 9.28 -0.25 -1.78
C ILE A 211 10.70 -0.76 -2.02
N ILE A 212 11.57 -0.61 -1.04
CA ILE A 212 12.92 -1.16 -1.07
C ILE A 212 13.05 -2.21 0.02
N VAL A 213 13.51 -3.39 -0.35
CA VAL A 213 13.77 -4.49 0.60
C VAL A 213 15.25 -4.82 0.59
N GLY A 214 15.92 -4.43 1.66
CA GLY A 214 17.30 -4.81 1.94
C GLY A 214 17.33 -6.14 2.69
N LYS A 215 17.91 -7.18 2.08
CA LYS A 215 18.01 -8.52 2.69
C LYS A 215 19.36 -8.76 3.39
N VAL A 216 20.13 -7.70 3.56
CA VAL A 216 21.42 -7.66 4.24
C VAL A 216 21.44 -6.45 5.14
N TYR A 217 22.07 -6.57 6.29
CA TYR A 217 22.20 -5.45 7.22
C TYR A 217 22.95 -4.27 6.58
N GLN A 218 22.46 -3.08 6.81
CA GLN A 218 23.04 -1.80 6.39
C GLN A 218 23.29 -0.93 7.62
N ALA A 219 24.50 -0.39 7.74
CA ALA A 219 24.89 0.44 8.89
C ALA A 219 24.08 1.76 9.03
N GLY A 220 23.40 2.18 7.96
CA GLY A 220 22.50 3.35 8.00
C GLY A 220 21.10 3.05 8.53
N ASN A 221 20.77 1.78 8.76
CA ASN A 221 19.48 1.36 9.30
C ASN A 221 19.60 1.00 10.79
N PHE A 222 18.47 0.88 11.47
CA PHE A 222 18.43 0.42 12.86
C PHE A 222 19.03 -0.99 13.00
N ALA A 223 19.73 -1.24 14.10
CA ALA A 223 20.42 -2.52 14.34
C ALA A 223 19.51 -3.63 14.88
N ASP A 224 18.20 -3.46 14.82
CA ASP A 224 17.20 -4.33 15.44
C ASP A 224 16.67 -5.43 14.52
N TYR A 225 17.27 -5.64 13.34
CA TYR A 225 16.86 -6.67 12.39
C TYR A 225 18.02 -7.54 11.93
N SER A 226 17.69 -8.78 11.55
CA SER A 226 18.63 -9.75 10.97
C SER A 226 18.09 -10.45 9.72
N GLY A 227 16.81 -10.27 9.40
CA GLY A 227 16.13 -10.81 8.23
C GLY A 227 16.15 -9.83 7.06
N ALA A 228 15.23 -8.88 7.07
CA ALA A 228 15.16 -7.81 6.08
C ALA A 228 14.72 -6.48 6.68
N HIS A 229 15.15 -5.41 6.01
CA HIS A 229 14.62 -4.06 6.22
C HIS A 229 13.74 -3.69 5.03
N ILE A 230 12.51 -3.24 5.29
CA ILE A 230 11.53 -2.85 4.29
C ILE A 230 11.30 -1.35 4.42
N ASP A 231 11.83 -0.56 3.49
CA ASP A 231 11.55 0.87 3.41
C ASP A 231 10.41 1.14 2.45
N ILE A 232 9.41 1.87 2.92
CA ILE A 232 8.24 2.30 2.15
C ILE A 232 8.41 3.79 1.89
N SER A 233 8.69 4.14 0.64
CA SER A 233 8.78 5.54 0.24
C SER A 233 7.41 6.03 -0.24
N THR A 234 6.94 7.14 0.32
CA THR A 234 5.70 7.80 -0.12
C THR A 234 5.93 8.65 -1.36
N LYS A 235 4.88 8.89 -2.13
CA LYS A 235 4.93 9.84 -3.25
C LYS A 235 5.21 11.25 -2.73
N ASP A 236 6.18 11.91 -3.33
CA ASP A 236 6.65 13.25 -2.95
C ASP A 236 6.77 14.20 -4.13
N SER A 237 6.60 13.70 -5.34
CA SER A 237 6.80 14.47 -6.57
C SER A 237 5.88 13.98 -7.70
N PHE A 238 5.70 14.84 -8.69
CA PHE A 238 4.98 14.57 -9.93
C PHE A 238 5.61 15.41 -11.05
N ASP A 239 5.43 14.95 -12.29
CA ASP A 239 6.04 15.62 -13.45
C ASP A 239 5.21 16.82 -13.91
N GLU A 240 3.88 16.71 -13.87
CA GLU A 240 2.92 17.73 -14.31
C GLU A 240 1.75 17.88 -13.36
N ASP A 241 1.15 19.08 -13.37
CA ASP A 241 -0.08 19.33 -12.61
C ASP A 241 -1.16 18.34 -13.05
N TYR A 242 -1.80 17.69 -12.10
CA TYR A 242 -2.83 16.70 -12.37
C TYR A 242 -3.94 16.70 -11.34
N PHE A 243 -5.10 16.27 -11.79
CA PHE A 243 -6.20 15.84 -10.94
C PHE A 243 -6.67 14.47 -11.43
N SER A 244 -6.80 13.51 -10.54
CA SER A 244 -7.23 12.16 -10.85
C SER A 244 -8.34 11.74 -9.88
N LEU A 245 -9.39 11.15 -10.45
CA LEU A 245 -10.48 10.55 -9.71
C LEU A 245 -10.73 9.15 -10.28
N SER A 246 -10.65 8.14 -9.43
CA SER A 246 -10.91 6.76 -9.82
C SER A 246 -11.94 6.12 -8.90
N PHE A 247 -12.81 5.30 -9.49
CA PHE A 247 -13.77 4.47 -8.78
C PHE A 247 -13.61 3.03 -9.25
N GLY A 248 -13.66 2.12 -8.31
CA GLY A 248 -13.66 0.69 -8.54
C GLY A 248 -14.85 0.04 -7.86
N THR A 249 -15.38 -1.00 -8.49
CA THR A 249 -16.34 -1.90 -7.86
C THR A 249 -15.96 -3.34 -8.18
N GLY A 250 -16.21 -4.22 -7.25
CA GLY A 250 -15.83 -5.63 -7.40
C GLY A 250 -16.54 -6.49 -6.37
N GLY A 251 -15.98 -7.65 -6.11
CA GLY A 251 -16.37 -8.52 -5.02
C GLY A 251 -16.37 -9.99 -5.39
N ASN A 252 -16.60 -10.80 -4.39
CA ASN A 252 -16.65 -12.25 -4.53
C ASN A 252 -18.10 -12.71 -4.80
N LEU A 253 -18.33 -13.44 -5.89
CA LEU A 253 -19.65 -14.00 -6.23
C LEU A 253 -20.21 -14.95 -5.16
N ASN A 254 -19.35 -15.51 -4.31
CA ASN A 254 -19.77 -16.29 -3.15
C ASN A 254 -20.25 -15.44 -1.98
N THR A 255 -20.12 -14.11 -2.08
CA THR A 255 -20.46 -13.15 -1.00
C THR A 255 -21.54 -12.17 -1.45
N ILE A 256 -21.44 -11.61 -2.65
CA ILE A 256 -22.38 -10.60 -3.16
C ILE A 256 -23.81 -11.13 -3.19
N GLY A 257 -24.75 -10.35 -2.62
CA GLY A 257 -26.16 -10.68 -2.56
C GLY A 257 -26.55 -11.75 -1.54
N LYS A 258 -25.57 -12.35 -0.83
CA LYS A 258 -25.83 -13.35 0.20
C LYS A 258 -26.00 -12.72 1.57
N GLU A 259 -26.68 -13.45 2.48
CA GLU A 259 -26.76 -13.05 3.89
C GLU A 259 -25.34 -12.95 4.48
N PHE A 260 -25.00 -11.79 4.97
CA PHE A 260 -23.75 -11.48 5.64
C PHE A 260 -24.02 -11.21 7.12
N ILE A 261 -23.16 -11.73 7.98
CA ILE A 261 -23.28 -11.60 9.42
C ILE A 261 -22.13 -10.74 9.92
N SER A 262 -22.44 -9.67 10.65
CA SER A 262 -21.47 -8.76 11.24
C SER A 262 -21.65 -8.71 12.76
N SER A 263 -20.56 -8.48 13.44
CA SER A 263 -20.54 -8.39 14.90
C SER A 263 -21.18 -7.11 15.43
N ASP A 264 -21.19 -6.05 14.63
CA ASP A 264 -21.63 -4.72 15.05
C ASP A 264 -22.75 -4.17 14.15
N LYS A 265 -23.70 -3.47 14.78
CA LYS A 265 -24.73 -2.72 14.07
C LYS A 265 -24.18 -1.50 13.33
N THR A 266 -23.01 -1.04 13.71
CA THR A 266 -22.63 0.31 13.37
C THR A 266 -21.60 0.37 12.27
N GLY A 267 -20.92 -0.62 11.78
CA GLY A 267 -19.99 -0.45 10.67
C GLY A 267 -19.43 0.99 10.52
N ASN A 268 -19.52 1.78 11.58
CA ASN A 268 -19.34 3.21 11.56
C ASN A 268 -17.85 3.51 11.70
N PHE A 269 -17.28 4.08 10.64
CA PHE A 269 -15.88 4.46 10.59
C PHE A 269 -15.42 5.32 11.79
N PHE A 270 -16.33 6.05 12.40
CA PHE A 270 -16.05 6.95 13.52
C PHE A 270 -16.48 6.40 14.88
N SER A 271 -17.17 5.26 14.96
CA SER A 271 -17.60 4.74 16.24
C SER A 271 -16.42 4.20 17.04
N SER A 272 -16.31 4.67 18.25
CA SER A 272 -15.43 4.12 19.27
C SER A 272 -16.30 3.58 20.40
N ASN A 273 -16.64 2.29 20.35
CA ASN A 273 -17.23 1.62 21.51
C ASN A 273 -16.15 1.42 22.59
N ARG A 274 -15.70 2.52 23.17
CA ARG A 274 -14.76 2.48 24.29
C ARG A 274 -15.52 2.22 25.58
N LEU A 275 -14.95 1.38 26.43
CA LEU A 275 -15.43 1.31 27.80
C LEU A 275 -15.32 2.69 28.46
N SER A 276 -16.36 3.07 29.18
CA SER A 276 -16.32 4.29 29.98
C SER A 276 -15.12 4.23 30.95
N PRO A 277 -14.40 5.34 31.15
CA PRO A 277 -13.34 5.40 32.16
C PRO A 277 -13.82 4.91 33.54
N THR A 278 -15.04 5.24 33.93
CA THR A 278 -15.67 4.77 35.18
C THR A 278 -15.69 3.25 35.28
N ILE A 279 -15.92 2.53 34.18
CA ILE A 279 -15.93 1.05 34.16
C ILE A 279 -14.51 0.50 34.23
N LYS A 280 -13.56 1.13 33.57
CA LYS A 280 -12.15 0.70 33.57
C LYS A 280 -11.53 0.73 34.96
N ASP A 281 -11.97 1.66 35.80
CA ASP A 281 -11.45 1.87 37.15
C ASP A 281 -12.17 1.02 38.22
N MET A 282 -13.26 0.34 37.84
CA MET A 282 -14.02 -0.53 38.77
C MET A 282 -13.24 -1.80 39.16
N THR A 283 -13.29 -2.16 40.40
CA THR A 283 -12.90 -3.51 40.84
C THR A 283 -13.88 -4.56 40.29
N SER A 284 -13.48 -5.83 40.20
CA SER A 284 -14.35 -6.92 39.74
C SER A 284 -15.66 -7.02 40.55
N ARG A 285 -15.63 -6.67 41.85
CA ARG A 285 -16.82 -6.68 42.72
C ARG A 285 -17.77 -5.54 42.39
N GLU A 286 -17.24 -4.34 42.18
CA GLU A 286 -18.05 -3.17 41.80
C GLU A 286 -18.65 -3.37 40.42
N PHE A 287 -17.87 -3.87 39.49
CA PHE A 287 -18.34 -4.17 38.13
C PHE A 287 -19.47 -5.24 38.18
N SER A 288 -19.30 -6.30 38.96
CA SER A 288 -20.34 -7.34 39.10
C SER A 288 -21.66 -6.79 39.65
N ALA A 289 -21.62 -5.83 40.56
CA ALA A 289 -22.82 -5.17 41.07
C ALA A 289 -23.42 -4.22 40.01
N TYR A 290 -22.57 -3.48 39.30
CA TYR A 290 -22.98 -2.50 38.29
C TYR A 290 -23.72 -3.14 37.10
N ILE A 291 -23.26 -4.29 36.59
CA ILE A 291 -23.88 -4.99 35.45
C ILE A 291 -25.25 -5.65 35.81
N LEU A 292 -25.59 -5.79 37.07
CA LEU A 292 -26.91 -6.26 37.46
C LEU A 292 -28.00 -5.21 37.32
N GLU A 293 -27.60 -3.92 37.35
CA GLU A 293 -28.53 -2.78 37.30
C GLU A 293 -28.49 -2.05 35.96
N THR A 294 -27.38 -2.19 35.22
CA THR A 294 -27.12 -1.45 33.96
C THR A 294 -26.56 -2.37 32.89
N ASP A 295 -26.87 -2.09 31.64
CA ASP A 295 -26.16 -2.67 30.50
C ASP A 295 -25.07 -1.69 30.01
N PRO A 296 -23.80 -1.89 30.42
CA PRO A 296 -22.72 -0.99 30.08
C PRO A 296 -22.23 -1.16 28.62
N PHE A 297 -22.73 -2.18 27.92
CA PHE A 297 -22.25 -2.57 26.61
C PHE A 297 -23.22 -2.12 25.54
N GLY A 298 -22.73 -1.32 24.59
CA GLY A 298 -23.53 -0.88 23.44
C GLY A 298 -23.93 -2.01 22.47
N ASN A 299 -23.25 -3.16 22.56
CA ASN A 299 -23.46 -4.32 21.69
C ASN A 299 -23.86 -5.56 22.50
N SER A 300 -24.81 -6.33 21.94
CA SER A 300 -25.16 -7.66 22.46
C SER A 300 -24.30 -8.75 21.81
N PHE A 301 -24.41 -9.99 22.29
CA PHE A 301 -23.84 -11.18 21.65
C PHE A 301 -24.56 -11.55 20.32
N SER A 302 -25.71 -10.97 20.05
CA SER A 302 -26.47 -11.23 18.84
C SER A 302 -25.90 -10.45 17.65
N PRO A 303 -25.51 -11.11 16.56
CA PRO A 303 -24.99 -10.44 15.40
C PRO A 303 -26.07 -9.74 14.59
N THR A 304 -25.67 -8.80 13.78
CA THR A 304 -26.53 -8.17 12.76
C THR A 304 -26.41 -8.91 11.43
N LYS A 305 -27.54 -9.08 10.74
CA LYS A 305 -27.65 -9.74 9.45
C LYS A 305 -28.11 -8.76 8.38
N PHE A 306 -27.44 -8.79 7.21
CA PHE A 306 -27.83 -8.00 6.04
C PHE A 306 -27.36 -8.71 4.75
N ASN A 307 -27.85 -8.27 3.60
CA ASN A 307 -27.35 -8.79 2.33
C ASN A 307 -26.09 -8.02 1.92
N SER A 308 -25.03 -8.76 1.59
CA SER A 308 -23.76 -8.16 1.18
C SER A 308 -23.92 -7.42 -0.14
N LEU A 309 -23.54 -6.15 -0.14
CA LEU A 309 -23.42 -5.34 -1.36
C LEU A 309 -22.07 -5.59 -2.05
N PRO A 310 -21.92 -5.23 -3.34
CA PRO A 310 -20.62 -5.19 -3.99
C PRO A 310 -19.62 -4.32 -3.21
N GLU A 311 -18.36 -4.59 -3.42
CA GLU A 311 -17.26 -3.80 -2.89
C GLU A 311 -17.09 -2.51 -3.69
N PHE A 312 -16.72 -1.44 -3.03
CA PHE A 312 -16.44 -0.15 -3.63
C PHE A 312 -15.08 0.35 -3.18
N SER A 313 -14.38 0.96 -4.11
CA SER A 313 -13.14 1.68 -3.82
C SER A 313 -13.10 2.98 -4.58
N GLY A 314 -12.37 3.96 -4.07
CA GLY A 314 -12.19 5.24 -4.72
C GLY A 314 -10.86 5.86 -4.35
N THR A 315 -10.26 6.56 -5.30
CA THR A 315 -9.05 7.36 -5.07
C THR A 315 -9.24 8.70 -5.73
N MET A 316 -9.00 9.75 -4.97
CA MET A 316 -8.89 11.11 -5.46
C MET A 316 -7.47 11.60 -5.20
N SER A 317 -6.80 12.10 -6.23
CA SER A 317 -5.47 12.65 -6.07
C SER A 317 -5.25 13.89 -6.94
N LEU A 318 -4.42 14.78 -6.45
CA LEU A 318 -4.08 16.02 -7.12
C LEU A 318 -2.59 16.32 -6.95
N GLY A 319 -1.99 16.92 -7.95
CA GLY A 319 -0.67 17.51 -7.90
C GLY A 319 -0.71 18.91 -8.50
N LYS A 320 -0.17 19.89 -7.79
CA LYS A 320 -0.13 21.29 -8.23
C LYS A 320 1.23 21.89 -7.96
N THR A 321 1.79 22.51 -8.99
CA THR A 321 3.03 23.29 -8.88
C THR A 321 2.72 24.78 -8.84
N ALA A 322 3.24 25.47 -7.84
CA ALA A 322 3.23 26.92 -7.74
C ALA A 322 4.66 27.46 -7.80
N ARG A 323 4.84 28.60 -8.47
CA ARG A 323 6.11 29.34 -8.46
C ARG A 323 5.98 30.55 -7.56
N ILE A 324 6.92 30.70 -6.63
CA ILE A 324 7.00 31.81 -5.68
C ILE A 324 8.32 32.54 -5.98
N GLY A 325 8.28 33.55 -6.86
CA GLY A 325 9.49 34.14 -7.42
C GLY A 325 10.28 33.11 -8.26
N SER A 326 11.55 32.94 -7.95
CA SER A 326 12.42 31.91 -8.56
C SER A 326 12.24 30.51 -7.94
N ASN A 327 11.51 30.39 -6.83
CA ASN A 327 11.36 29.15 -6.08
C ASN A 327 10.15 28.33 -6.57
N LYS A 328 10.18 27.03 -6.31
CA LYS A 328 9.14 26.09 -6.73
C LYS A 328 8.52 25.41 -5.50
N LEU A 329 7.19 25.47 -5.40
CA LEU A 329 6.40 24.75 -4.41
C LEU A 329 5.54 23.70 -5.13
N ASN A 330 5.76 22.43 -4.80
CA ASN A 330 4.91 21.34 -5.26
C ASN A 330 4.02 20.88 -4.11
N LEU A 331 2.72 20.85 -4.36
CA LEU A 331 1.72 20.25 -3.48
C LEU A 331 1.20 18.99 -4.14
N MET A 332 1.22 17.88 -3.43
CA MET A 332 0.53 16.66 -3.81
C MET A 332 -0.39 16.24 -2.67
N ALA A 333 -1.61 15.83 -3.00
CA ALA A 333 -2.51 15.22 -2.05
C ALA A 333 -3.22 14.02 -2.68
N SER A 334 -3.43 12.97 -1.89
CA SER A 334 -4.15 11.77 -2.29
C SER A 334 -5.02 11.31 -1.14
N LEU A 335 -6.27 10.96 -1.44
CA LEU A 335 -7.20 10.32 -0.53
C LEU A 335 -7.72 9.05 -1.21
N THR A 336 -7.59 7.92 -0.54
CA THR A 336 -8.10 6.64 -1.03
C THR A 336 -8.92 5.95 0.04
N GLY A 337 -9.93 5.22 -0.39
CA GLY A 337 -10.74 4.42 0.51
C GLY A 337 -11.41 3.27 -0.21
N GLY A 338 -11.75 2.23 0.53
CA GLY A 338 -12.41 1.07 -0.02
C GLY A 338 -12.91 0.13 1.06
N ASN A 339 -13.88 -0.67 0.71
CA ASN A 339 -14.39 -1.73 1.56
C ASN A 339 -14.29 -3.08 0.85
N SER A 340 -14.11 -4.14 1.61
CA SER A 340 -14.17 -5.52 1.11
C SER A 340 -15.01 -6.41 2.03
N ARG A 341 -15.60 -7.47 1.48
CA ARG A 341 -16.35 -8.47 2.23
C ARG A 341 -16.12 -9.86 1.67
N SER A 342 -15.94 -10.82 2.57
CA SER A 342 -15.78 -12.21 2.18
C SER A 342 -16.49 -13.16 3.13
N ILE A 343 -17.08 -14.21 2.58
CA ILE A 343 -17.65 -15.34 3.33
C ILE A 343 -16.77 -16.55 3.04
N ARG A 344 -16.21 -17.14 4.09
CA ARG A 344 -15.48 -18.40 4.01
C ARG A 344 -16.31 -19.49 4.72
N ALA A 345 -16.93 -20.33 3.94
CA ALA A 345 -17.65 -21.50 4.42
C ALA A 345 -16.72 -22.71 4.53
N ASN A 346 -17.09 -23.66 5.39
CA ASN A 346 -16.37 -24.92 5.56
C ASN A 346 -14.87 -24.76 5.95
N GLY A 347 -14.57 -23.71 6.72
CA GLY A 347 -13.26 -23.57 7.34
C GLY A 347 -13.06 -24.67 8.38
N TYR A 348 -11.80 -25.05 8.62
CA TYR A 348 -11.41 -26.07 9.54
C TYR A 348 -10.25 -25.57 10.39
N THR A 349 -10.28 -25.86 11.68
CA THR A 349 -9.16 -25.60 12.60
C THR A 349 -9.06 -26.73 13.60
N SER A 350 -7.83 -27.16 13.89
CA SER A 350 -7.54 -28.16 14.91
C SER A 350 -6.25 -27.82 15.64
N THR A 351 -6.17 -28.25 16.90
CA THR A 351 -4.94 -28.21 17.68
C THR A 351 -4.45 -29.63 17.89
N LEU A 352 -3.17 -29.85 17.64
CA LEU A 352 -2.54 -31.15 17.80
C LEU A 352 -1.66 -31.17 19.08
N ASN A 353 -1.57 -32.32 19.72
CA ASN A 353 -0.56 -32.56 20.76
C ASN A 353 0.82 -32.84 20.12
N THR A 354 1.84 -33.04 20.93
CA THR A 354 3.20 -33.35 20.46
C THR A 354 3.33 -34.71 19.77
N GLN A 355 2.35 -35.59 19.94
CA GLN A 355 2.25 -36.90 19.32
C GLN A 355 1.52 -36.88 17.98
N GLY A 356 0.87 -35.75 17.64
CA GLY A 356 0.08 -35.59 16.43
C GLY A 356 -1.40 -35.92 16.57
N ASP A 357 -1.89 -36.21 17.80
CA ASP A 357 -3.29 -36.47 18.03
C ASP A 357 -4.07 -35.13 18.10
N ILE A 358 -5.30 -35.14 17.59
CA ILE A 358 -6.18 -33.98 17.61
C ILE A 358 -6.69 -33.74 19.03
N LEU A 359 -6.34 -32.61 19.63
CA LEU A 359 -6.85 -32.17 20.92
C LEU A 359 -8.22 -31.50 20.80
N ASN A 360 -8.36 -30.60 19.85
CA ASN A 360 -9.63 -29.97 19.55
C ASN A 360 -9.81 -29.79 18.04
N GLU A 361 -11.05 -29.72 17.62
CA GLU A 361 -11.41 -29.60 16.22
C GLU A 361 -12.68 -28.77 16.08
N PHE A 362 -12.63 -27.79 15.15
CA PHE A 362 -13.79 -26.97 14.81
C PHE A 362 -13.92 -26.78 13.31
N THR A 363 -15.12 -26.99 12.82
CA THR A 363 -15.55 -26.47 11.51
C THR A 363 -16.21 -25.11 11.70
N TYR A 364 -16.00 -24.19 10.74
CA TYR A 364 -16.53 -22.84 10.89
C TYR A 364 -16.96 -22.20 9.57
N THR A 365 -17.82 -21.20 9.69
CA THR A 365 -18.06 -20.20 8.66
C THR A 365 -17.65 -18.84 9.19
N SER A 366 -16.78 -18.13 8.48
CA SER A 366 -16.38 -16.77 8.84
C SER A 366 -16.90 -15.75 7.82
N TYR A 367 -17.26 -14.60 8.35
CA TYR A 367 -17.73 -13.41 7.65
C TYR A 367 -16.72 -12.31 7.97
N ASN A 368 -15.97 -11.88 6.96
CA ASN A 368 -14.93 -10.88 7.14
C ASN A 368 -15.30 -9.62 6.36
N SER A 369 -15.31 -8.49 7.02
CA SER A 369 -15.43 -7.18 6.39
C SER A 369 -14.25 -6.30 6.74
N GLU A 370 -13.85 -5.47 5.80
CA GLU A 370 -12.77 -4.53 5.94
C GLU A 370 -13.16 -3.18 5.36
N LEU A 371 -12.79 -2.11 6.05
CA LEU A 371 -12.92 -0.74 5.59
C LEU A 371 -11.59 -0.03 5.77
N LYS A 372 -11.02 0.46 4.67
CA LYS A 372 -9.74 1.17 4.64
C LYS A 372 -9.92 2.60 4.16
N ILE A 373 -9.23 3.54 4.81
CA ILE A 373 -9.05 4.91 4.32
C ILE A 373 -7.59 5.30 4.56
N ALA A 374 -6.97 5.90 3.55
CA ALA A 374 -5.65 6.49 3.68
C ALA A 374 -5.57 7.84 2.97
N GLY A 375 -4.87 8.78 3.59
CA GLY A 375 -4.59 10.11 3.06
C GLY A 375 -3.09 10.37 3.06
N LEU A 376 -2.61 11.00 1.99
CA LEU A 376 -1.23 11.46 1.86
C LEU A 376 -1.26 12.92 1.40
N THR A 377 -0.50 13.77 2.06
CA THR A 377 -0.20 15.12 1.60
C THR A 377 1.29 15.31 1.61
N SER A 378 1.86 15.77 0.51
CA SER A 378 3.28 16.10 0.38
C SER A 378 3.42 17.54 -0.10
N LEU A 379 4.25 18.30 0.61
CA LEU A 379 4.65 19.66 0.26
C LEU A 379 6.15 19.66 0.03
N ASN A 380 6.57 20.04 -1.16
CA ASN A 380 7.96 20.09 -1.52
C ASN A 380 8.34 21.49 -1.98
N TYR A 381 9.15 22.18 -1.19
CA TYR A 381 9.62 23.53 -1.48
C TYR A 381 11.09 23.53 -1.87
N SER A 382 11.35 23.92 -3.11
CA SER A 382 12.69 24.04 -3.68
C SER A 382 13.05 25.52 -3.82
N PHE A 383 14.19 25.94 -3.28
CA PHE A 383 14.63 27.32 -3.27
C PHE A 383 16.16 27.43 -3.45
N GLY A 384 16.60 28.52 -4.07
CA GLY A 384 18.00 28.66 -4.48
C GLY A 384 18.41 27.54 -5.44
N ASN A 385 19.71 27.22 -5.47
CA ASN A 385 20.22 26.24 -6.42
C ASN A 385 20.08 24.79 -5.96
N ASP A 386 20.23 24.51 -4.63
CA ASP A 386 20.31 23.14 -4.11
C ASP A 386 19.59 22.95 -2.77
N ASN A 387 18.59 23.76 -2.48
CA ASN A 387 17.87 23.66 -1.23
C ASN A 387 16.46 23.11 -1.43
N ILE A 388 16.12 22.10 -0.65
CA ILE A 388 14.80 21.46 -0.68
C ILE A 388 14.34 21.24 0.75
N ILE A 389 13.11 21.63 1.05
CA ILE A 389 12.39 21.20 2.25
C ILE A 389 11.20 20.40 1.80
N ASN A 390 11.03 19.23 2.38
CA ASN A 390 9.91 18.36 2.12
C ASN A 390 9.13 18.09 3.41
N TYR A 391 7.81 18.23 3.36
CA TYR A 391 6.89 17.85 4.42
C TYR A 391 5.95 16.80 3.90
N VAL A 392 5.77 15.71 4.66
CA VAL A 392 4.86 14.63 4.35
C VAL A 392 3.94 14.39 5.53
N LEU A 393 2.63 14.41 5.28
CA LEU A 393 1.61 13.95 6.21
C LEU A 393 0.99 12.68 5.63
N PHE A 394 1.08 11.60 6.36
CA PHE A 394 0.44 10.33 6.04
C PHE A 394 -0.52 9.91 7.14
N TYR A 395 -1.73 9.58 6.77
CA TYR A 395 -2.75 9.04 7.65
C TYR A 395 -3.34 7.78 7.04
N THR A 396 -3.49 6.74 7.84
CA THR A 396 -4.23 5.55 7.44
C THR A 396 -5.07 5.01 8.59
N ARG A 397 -6.23 4.47 8.24
CA ARG A 397 -7.11 3.78 9.18
C ARG A 397 -7.69 2.54 8.51
N ASN A 398 -7.54 1.41 9.16
CA ASN A 398 -8.09 0.13 8.75
C ASN A 398 -9.00 -0.41 9.85
N ILE A 399 -10.20 -0.80 9.47
CA ILE A 399 -11.19 -1.43 10.36
C ILE A 399 -11.47 -2.82 9.78
N THR A 400 -11.20 -3.84 10.55
CA THR A 400 -11.54 -5.23 10.23
C THR A 400 -12.57 -5.74 11.19
N ASP A 401 -13.60 -6.40 10.71
CA ASP A 401 -14.61 -7.10 11.51
C ASP A 401 -14.73 -8.53 11.02
N GLU A 402 -14.41 -9.48 11.89
CA GLU A 402 -14.60 -10.90 11.67
C GLU A 402 -15.69 -11.42 12.60
N PHE A 403 -16.72 -12.02 12.01
CA PHE A 403 -17.69 -12.81 12.73
C PHE A 403 -17.59 -14.27 12.30
N ARG A 404 -17.35 -15.18 13.25
CA ARG A 404 -17.15 -16.60 12.97
C ARG A 404 -18.16 -17.42 13.76
N ILE A 405 -18.89 -18.29 13.07
CA ILE A 405 -19.74 -19.33 13.67
C ILE A 405 -18.97 -20.64 13.57
N ARG A 406 -18.85 -21.36 14.67
CA ARG A 406 -18.09 -22.62 14.72
C ARG A 406 -18.79 -23.71 15.49
N ARG A 407 -18.52 -24.96 15.09
CA ARG A 407 -19.01 -26.17 15.75
C ARG A 407 -17.88 -27.20 15.79
N GLY A 408 -17.74 -27.88 16.92
CA GLY A 408 -16.71 -28.89 17.08
C GLY A 408 -16.64 -29.40 18.50
N TYR A 409 -15.47 -29.83 18.95
CA TYR A 409 -15.21 -30.25 20.30
C TYR A 409 -13.91 -29.63 20.84
N ASP A 410 -13.85 -29.51 22.16
CA ASP A 410 -12.66 -29.03 22.87
C ASP A 410 -11.69 -30.17 23.22
N SER A 411 -10.62 -29.83 23.94
CA SER A 411 -9.59 -30.78 24.38
C SER A 411 -10.07 -31.85 25.37
N GLU A 412 -11.25 -31.70 25.95
CA GLU A 412 -11.89 -32.68 26.81
C GLU A 412 -12.94 -33.51 26.07
N GLY A 413 -13.06 -33.32 24.75
CA GLY A 413 -14.06 -33.99 23.91
C GLY A 413 -15.48 -33.47 24.06
N ILE A 414 -15.67 -32.29 24.67
CA ILE A 414 -16.97 -31.69 24.87
C ILE A 414 -17.44 -31.03 23.58
N ASN A 415 -18.64 -31.40 23.12
CA ASN A 415 -19.22 -30.84 21.92
C ASN A 415 -19.70 -29.41 22.15
N LEU A 416 -19.23 -28.49 21.31
CA LEU A 416 -19.45 -27.06 21.42
C LEU A 416 -20.02 -26.47 20.12
N ILE A 417 -20.91 -25.49 20.29
CA ILE A 417 -21.35 -24.60 19.22
C ILE A 417 -21.31 -23.17 19.72
N GLY A 418 -20.91 -22.24 18.85
CA GLY A 418 -20.91 -20.84 19.25
C GLY A 418 -20.36 -19.92 18.19
N SER A 419 -20.04 -18.70 18.60
CA SER A 419 -19.48 -17.68 17.72
C SER A 419 -18.37 -16.87 18.38
N ASN A 420 -17.48 -16.39 17.53
CA ASN A 420 -16.47 -15.40 17.84
C ASN A 420 -16.73 -14.14 17.04
N SER A 421 -16.54 -13.02 17.66
CA SER A 421 -16.61 -11.69 17.05
C SER A 421 -15.32 -10.96 17.40
N LEU A 422 -14.62 -10.50 16.40
CA LEU A 422 -13.33 -9.82 16.52
C LEU A 422 -13.31 -8.61 15.60
N MET A 423 -13.25 -7.44 16.18
CA MET A 423 -13.08 -6.19 15.45
C MET A 423 -11.76 -5.57 15.84
N HIS A 424 -10.95 -5.18 14.84
CA HIS A 424 -9.74 -4.40 15.03
C HIS A 424 -9.83 -3.08 14.29
N VAL A 425 -9.36 -2.03 14.92
CA VAL A 425 -9.19 -0.70 14.32
C VAL A 425 -7.74 -0.31 14.47
N TYR A 426 -7.02 -0.30 13.36
CA TYR A 426 -5.64 0.18 13.29
C TYR A 426 -5.61 1.58 12.70
N SER A 427 -4.82 2.46 13.26
CA SER A 427 -4.61 3.81 12.75
C SER A 427 -3.15 4.22 12.89
N LEU A 428 -2.68 4.96 11.90
CA LEU A 428 -1.37 5.60 11.88
C LEU A 428 -1.51 7.02 11.36
N LEU A 429 -1.01 7.98 12.11
CA LEU A 429 -0.78 9.34 11.66
C LEU A 429 0.72 9.59 11.74
N ASN A 430 1.35 9.92 10.64
CA ASN A 430 2.77 10.19 10.58
C ASN A 430 3.03 11.52 9.90
N ASN A 431 3.79 12.39 10.58
CA ASN A 431 4.24 13.69 10.10
C ASN A 431 5.74 13.63 9.94
N GLN A 432 6.25 13.95 8.76
CA GLN A 432 7.68 13.98 8.48
C GLN A 432 8.07 15.30 7.86
N ILE A 433 9.19 15.83 8.30
CA ILE A 433 9.84 16.97 7.68
C ILE A 433 11.29 16.61 7.37
N SER A 434 11.76 16.95 6.19
CA SER A 434 13.14 16.70 5.80
C SER A 434 13.70 17.87 5.00
N GLY A 435 15.00 18.08 5.10
CA GLY A 435 15.72 19.11 4.37
C GLY A 435 16.98 18.57 3.71
N LYS A 436 17.26 19.07 2.52
CA LYS A 436 18.51 18.87 1.81
C LYS A 436 19.05 20.23 1.41
N HIS A 437 20.28 20.51 1.80
CA HIS A 437 20.90 21.82 1.59
C HIS A 437 22.31 21.68 1.04
N GLY A 438 22.59 22.32 -0.09
CA GLY A 438 23.94 22.52 -0.59
C GLY A 438 24.58 23.71 0.11
N ILE A 439 25.46 23.47 1.10
CA ILE A 439 26.17 24.53 1.83
C ILE A 439 27.35 25.04 0.98
N SER A 440 28.00 24.14 0.25
CA SER A 440 29.06 24.44 -0.73
C SER A 440 29.14 23.29 -1.74
N ASP A 441 29.95 23.43 -2.79
CA ASP A 441 30.17 22.39 -3.79
C ASP A 441 30.62 21.04 -3.21
N LYS A 442 31.22 21.05 -2.02
CA LYS A 442 31.76 19.87 -1.32
C LYS A 442 30.97 19.45 -0.10
N VAL A 443 30.04 20.29 0.39
CA VAL A 443 29.30 20.04 1.65
C VAL A 443 27.82 20.08 1.40
N LYS A 444 27.16 18.95 1.63
CA LYS A 444 25.69 18.80 1.59
C LYS A 444 25.20 18.40 2.96
N LEU A 445 24.16 19.08 3.44
CA LEU A 445 23.48 18.77 4.70
C LEU A 445 22.14 18.13 4.38
N ASN A 446 21.89 16.94 4.93
CA ASN A 446 20.59 16.30 4.92
C ASN A 446 20.15 16.13 6.38
N TRP A 447 18.90 16.38 6.64
CA TRP A 447 18.28 16.16 7.95
C TRP A 447 16.85 15.73 7.78
N SER A 448 16.31 15.00 8.73
CA SER A 448 14.92 14.60 8.77
C SER A 448 14.42 14.48 10.21
N GLY A 449 13.12 14.65 10.38
CA GLY A 449 12.43 14.43 11.64
C GLY A 449 11.04 13.86 11.37
N SER A 450 10.57 12.98 12.23
CA SER A 450 9.24 12.46 12.17
C SER A 450 8.55 12.46 13.54
N TYR A 451 7.24 12.65 13.51
CA TYR A 451 6.34 12.45 14.63
C TYR A 451 5.19 11.57 14.20
N GLY A 452 5.11 10.39 14.82
CA GLY A 452 4.12 9.36 14.55
C GLY A 452 3.18 9.16 15.74
N ILE A 453 1.90 8.92 15.46
CA ILE A 453 0.90 8.45 16.42
C ILE A 453 0.32 7.17 15.84
N THR A 454 0.52 6.07 16.57
CA THR A 454 0.04 4.75 16.20
C THR A 454 -1.01 4.29 17.21
N GLY A 455 -2.14 3.81 16.71
CA GLY A 455 -3.24 3.35 17.56
C GLY A 455 -3.79 2.00 17.12
N SER A 456 -4.05 1.14 18.11
CA SER A 456 -4.81 -0.08 17.94
C SER A 456 -5.99 -0.07 18.91
N PHE A 457 -7.13 -0.44 18.40
CA PHE A 457 -8.34 -0.51 19.21
C PHE A 457 -9.12 -1.77 18.90
N GLU A 458 -9.41 -2.55 19.94
CA GLU A 458 -10.24 -3.76 19.92
C GLU A 458 -11.51 -3.46 20.72
N PRO A 459 -12.57 -2.95 20.10
CA PRO A 459 -13.68 -2.32 20.78
C PRO A 459 -14.60 -3.26 21.54
N ASP A 460 -14.56 -4.54 21.32
CA ASP A 460 -15.43 -5.50 21.97
C ASP A 460 -15.26 -6.90 21.34
N ARG A 461 -14.14 -7.56 21.63
CA ARG A 461 -13.96 -8.95 21.23
C ARG A 461 -14.87 -9.86 22.06
N ARG A 462 -15.72 -10.63 21.41
CA ARG A 462 -16.72 -11.48 22.04
C ARG A 462 -16.56 -12.94 21.62
N GLN A 463 -16.68 -13.82 22.58
CA GLN A 463 -16.82 -15.25 22.35
C GLN A 463 -18.02 -15.74 23.13
N ILE A 464 -18.93 -16.43 22.48
CA ILE A 464 -20.03 -17.14 23.14
C ILE A 464 -20.02 -18.60 22.69
N MET A 465 -19.92 -19.50 23.65
CA MET A 465 -19.89 -20.95 23.40
C MET A 465 -20.93 -21.66 24.24
N PHE A 466 -21.57 -22.61 23.62
CA PHE A 466 -22.57 -23.46 24.24
C PHE A 466 -22.14 -24.93 24.17
N ARG A 467 -22.30 -25.62 25.26
CA ARG A 467 -22.18 -27.07 25.36
C ARG A 467 -23.43 -27.71 24.77
N THR A 468 -23.28 -28.74 23.92
CA THR A 468 -24.38 -29.38 23.19
C THR A 468 -24.53 -30.87 23.43
N ASP A 469 -23.64 -31.47 24.22
CA ASP A 469 -23.65 -32.91 24.56
C ASP A 469 -24.46 -33.23 25.83
N ALA A 470 -25.02 -32.21 26.50
CA ALA A 470 -25.92 -32.37 27.61
C ALA A 470 -27.39 -32.25 27.18
N GLU A 471 -28.32 -32.78 28.00
CA GLU A 471 -29.78 -32.67 27.77
C GLU A 471 -30.25 -31.21 27.64
N VAL A 472 -29.54 -30.28 28.29
CA VAL A 472 -29.81 -28.85 28.25
C VAL A 472 -28.61 -28.11 27.69
N ILE A 473 -28.85 -27.33 26.65
CA ILE A 473 -27.82 -26.42 26.11
C ILE A 473 -27.47 -25.38 27.18
N SER A 474 -26.20 -25.32 27.54
CA SER A 474 -25.69 -24.39 28.54
C SER A 474 -24.49 -23.62 28.10
N LEU A 475 -24.26 -22.42 28.65
CA LEU A 475 -23.06 -21.65 28.40
C LEU A 475 -21.82 -22.40 28.86
N PHE A 476 -20.83 -22.48 28.00
CA PHE A 476 -19.54 -23.08 28.31
C PHE A 476 -18.63 -22.06 29.00
N LYS A 477 -17.96 -22.47 30.09
CA LYS A 477 -17.20 -21.58 30.97
C LYS A 477 -15.81 -22.12 31.33
N LEU A 478 -15.29 -23.06 30.57
CA LEU A 478 -14.00 -23.70 30.85
C LEU A 478 -12.99 -23.39 29.73
N ASN A 479 -11.73 -23.34 30.12
CA ASN A 479 -10.54 -23.22 29.27
C ASN A 479 -10.62 -22.05 28.27
N GLN A 480 -9.89 -22.14 27.15
CA GLN A 480 -9.84 -21.12 26.09
C GLN A 480 -11.17 -20.98 25.30
N GLN A 481 -12.12 -21.87 25.51
CA GLN A 481 -13.42 -21.85 24.83
C GLN A 481 -14.53 -21.21 25.68
N GLU A 482 -14.19 -20.61 26.79
CA GLU A 482 -15.18 -19.94 27.67
C GLU A 482 -15.89 -18.78 27.00
N THR A 483 -17.10 -18.49 27.45
CA THR A 483 -17.83 -17.29 27.03
C THR A 483 -17.24 -16.07 27.71
N LEU A 484 -16.77 -15.12 26.89
CA LEU A 484 -15.99 -13.97 27.36
C LEU A 484 -16.14 -12.74 26.48
N ARG A 485 -15.73 -11.61 27.02
CA ARG A 485 -15.69 -10.31 26.34
C ARG A 485 -14.41 -9.56 26.72
N TYR A 486 -13.74 -9.00 25.73
CA TYR A 486 -12.50 -8.23 25.90
C TYR A 486 -12.57 -6.88 25.23
N PHE A 487 -11.83 -5.94 25.78
CA PHE A 487 -11.59 -4.62 25.22
C PHE A 487 -10.08 -4.35 25.26
N GLY A 488 -9.53 -3.94 24.14
CA GLY A 488 -8.10 -3.63 23.99
C GLY A 488 -7.90 -2.22 23.44
N GLU A 489 -6.90 -1.54 23.96
CA GLU A 489 -6.47 -0.24 23.45
C GLU A 489 -4.95 -0.11 23.59
N LEU A 490 -4.30 0.28 22.49
CA LEU A 490 -2.89 0.61 22.46
C LEU A 490 -2.74 1.94 21.73
N ASN A 491 -1.98 2.85 22.33
CA ASN A 491 -1.58 4.10 21.71
C ASN A 491 -0.07 4.27 21.90
N GLU A 492 0.61 4.67 20.86
CA GLU A 492 2.05 4.90 20.86
C GLU A 492 2.36 6.20 20.13
N ASP A 493 3.18 7.02 20.75
CA ASP A 493 3.74 8.24 20.16
C ASP A 493 5.23 8.03 19.93
N GLU A 494 5.69 8.32 18.71
CA GLU A 494 7.08 8.13 18.28
C GLU A 494 7.65 9.46 17.76
N LEU A 495 8.82 9.83 18.25
CA LEU A 495 9.57 11.00 17.76
C LEU A 495 10.96 10.54 17.35
N GLU A 496 11.34 10.85 16.12
CA GLU A 496 12.63 10.47 15.54
C GLU A 496 13.28 11.67 14.85
N GLY A 497 14.62 11.70 14.86
CA GLY A 497 15.45 12.69 14.17
C GLY A 497 16.71 12.08 13.60
N ASN A 498 17.07 12.48 12.38
CA ASN A 498 18.28 12.01 11.70
C ASN A 498 19.00 13.18 10.98
#